data_1e5b42d20ea722e321a99f467fba6de5
#
_entry.id   1e5b42d20ea722e321a99f467fba6de5
#
_cell.length_a   1.000
_cell.length_b   1.000
_cell.length_c   1.000
_cell.angle_alpha   90.00
_cell.angle_beta   90.00
_cell.angle_gamma   90.00
#
_symmetry.space_group_name_H-M   'P 1'
#
loop_
_entity.id
_entity.type
_entity.pdbx_description
1 polymer ?
#
loop_
_entity_poly.entity_id
_entity_poly.type
_entity_poly.pdbx_seq_one_letter_code
_entity_poly.pdbx_strand_id
1 'polypeptide(L)'
;MNSETLSQARTVANVHAAEVVREYGPFAGSDTINGVSFDGQNVWAATGAALVAFDPSNGKPVHTLAVPCDAGTAFDGTHLWQIAEARIDKIDPRSGKVLASIPAPGAGTDSGMAWAEGSLWVGQYRQRKIHQIDPTNGAILRTIESDRFVTGVTWVDGALWHATGEAGQSDIRRLQVDTGEVLERLQMPDNIGVSGLESDGGELFYCGGGDDGRVYAVKRPR
;
A
#
# COMPACT_ATOMS: atom_id res chain seq x y z
N MET A 1 6.61 -25.67 -37.58
CA MET A 1 5.81 -26.02 -36.41
C MET A 1 5.80 -24.76 -35.51
N ASN A 2 4.72 -24.00 -35.63
CA ASN A 2 4.54 -22.77 -34.88
C ASN A 2 4.03 -23.14 -33.49
N SER A 3 4.81 -22.88 -32.46
CA SER A 3 4.34 -22.89 -31.08
C SER A 3 3.66 -21.55 -30.80
N GLU A 4 2.36 -21.48 -31.00
CA GLU A 4 1.53 -20.41 -30.46
C GLU A 4 1.50 -20.55 -28.94
N THR A 5 2.23 -19.69 -28.25
CA THR A 5 2.09 -19.52 -26.81
C THR A 5 0.77 -18.80 -26.59
N LEU A 6 -0.28 -19.56 -26.35
CA LEU A 6 -1.56 -19.06 -25.88
C LEU A 6 -1.34 -18.41 -24.51
N SER A 7 -1.28 -17.08 -24.47
CA SER A 7 -1.46 -16.31 -23.26
C SER A 7 -2.88 -16.62 -22.74
N GLN A 8 -3.00 -17.55 -21.81
CA GLN A 8 -4.26 -17.77 -21.11
C GLN A 8 -4.55 -16.51 -20.30
N ALA A 9 -5.59 -15.78 -20.68
CA ALA A 9 -6.16 -14.74 -19.86
C ALA A 9 -6.54 -15.37 -18.51
N ARG A 10 -5.82 -14.99 -17.45
CA ARG A 10 -6.12 -15.44 -16.09
C ARG A 10 -7.51 -14.92 -15.73
N THR A 11 -8.46 -15.80 -15.58
CA THR A 11 -9.84 -15.46 -15.20
C THR A 11 -9.85 -15.08 -13.72
N VAL A 12 -10.20 -13.83 -13.42
CA VAL A 12 -10.41 -13.38 -12.03
C VAL A 12 -11.71 -14.01 -11.54
N ALA A 13 -11.68 -14.76 -10.44
CA ALA A 13 -12.82 -15.53 -9.95
C ALA A 13 -13.99 -14.61 -9.51
N ASN A 14 -13.69 -13.48 -8.84
CA ASN A 14 -14.70 -12.55 -8.30
C ASN A 14 -14.32 -11.10 -8.61
N VAL A 15 -15.26 -10.35 -9.20
CA VAL A 15 -15.11 -8.90 -9.47
C VAL A 15 -16.27 -8.16 -8.84
N HIS A 16 -15.94 -7.16 -8.00
CA HIS A 16 -16.89 -6.32 -7.30
C HIS A 16 -16.61 -4.85 -7.60
N ALA A 17 -17.63 -4.00 -7.57
CA ALA A 17 -17.46 -2.56 -7.49
C ALA A 17 -17.02 -2.20 -6.08
N ALA A 18 -16.00 -1.35 -5.94
CA ALA A 18 -15.56 -0.84 -4.64
C ALA A 18 -16.60 0.15 -4.09
N GLU A 19 -16.96 0.00 -2.82
CA GLU A 19 -17.85 0.90 -2.09
C GLU A 19 -16.99 1.84 -1.23
N VAL A 20 -16.87 3.10 -1.66
CA VAL A 20 -16.23 4.16 -0.85
C VAL A 20 -17.24 4.63 0.19
N VAL A 21 -16.92 4.42 1.46
CA VAL A 21 -17.83 4.74 2.58
C VAL A 21 -17.48 6.05 3.28
N ARG A 22 -16.23 6.53 3.12
CA ARG A 22 -15.76 7.79 3.70
C ARG A 22 -14.54 8.33 2.98
N GLU A 23 -14.39 9.66 3.01
CA GLU A 23 -13.21 10.40 2.56
C GLU A 23 -12.61 11.19 3.71
N TYR A 24 -11.28 11.32 3.72
CA TYR A 24 -10.50 12.09 4.69
C TYR A 24 -9.56 13.03 3.96
N GLY A 25 -9.31 14.19 4.53
CA GLY A 25 -8.46 15.21 3.94
C GLY A 25 -9.25 16.22 3.07
N PRO A 26 -8.59 17.00 2.18
CA PRO A 26 -7.13 16.99 2.02
C PRO A 26 -6.42 17.43 3.29
N PHE A 27 -5.20 16.89 3.51
CA PHE A 27 -4.41 17.23 4.69
C PHE A 27 -3.61 18.51 4.45
N ALA A 28 -3.54 19.38 5.47
CA ALA A 28 -2.89 20.69 5.36
C ALA A 28 -1.43 20.57 4.90
N GLY A 29 -1.08 21.31 3.86
CA GLY A 29 0.28 21.37 3.33
C GLY A 29 0.66 20.22 2.38
N SER A 30 -0.30 19.41 1.95
CA SER A 30 -0.05 18.36 0.98
C SER A 30 -1.18 18.20 -0.02
N ASP A 31 -0.81 18.05 -1.29
CA ASP A 31 -1.70 17.73 -2.40
C ASP A 31 -1.58 16.25 -2.80
N THR A 32 -0.76 15.46 -2.09
CA THR A 32 -0.51 14.05 -2.44
C THR A 32 -0.57 13.15 -1.22
N ILE A 33 -1.00 11.89 -1.43
CA ILE A 33 -0.86 10.79 -0.49
C ILE A 33 -0.07 9.68 -1.19
N ASN A 34 1.12 9.36 -0.67
CA ASN A 34 2.05 8.41 -1.26
C ASN A 34 1.98 7.01 -0.63
N GLY A 35 1.40 6.91 0.56
CA GLY A 35 1.26 5.67 1.30
C GLY A 35 0.27 5.81 2.45
N VAL A 36 -0.26 4.70 2.90
CA VAL A 36 -1.20 4.63 4.03
C VAL A 36 -0.86 3.42 4.89
N SER A 37 -0.91 3.58 6.23
CA SER A 37 -0.90 2.47 7.18
C SER A 37 -1.85 2.68 8.34
N PHE A 38 -2.05 1.66 9.18
CA PHE A 38 -2.94 1.70 10.33
C PHE A 38 -2.24 1.12 11.56
N ASP A 39 -2.26 1.85 12.68
CA ASP A 39 -1.57 1.44 13.92
C ASP A 39 -2.48 0.72 14.92
N GLY A 40 -3.70 0.37 14.52
CA GLY A 40 -4.73 -0.19 15.39
C GLY A 40 -5.66 0.88 15.99
N GLN A 41 -5.32 2.15 15.87
CA GLN A 41 -6.11 3.28 16.36
C GLN A 41 -6.24 4.39 15.34
N ASN A 42 -5.12 4.78 14.72
CA ASN A 42 -5.04 5.90 13.78
C ASN A 42 -4.59 5.42 12.41
N VAL A 43 -5.06 6.12 11.38
CA VAL A 43 -4.55 5.96 10.03
C VAL A 43 -3.39 6.94 9.83
N TRP A 44 -2.29 6.44 9.30
CA TRP A 44 -1.11 7.23 8.94
C TRP A 44 -1.08 7.46 7.44
N ALA A 45 -1.01 8.70 7.03
CA ALA A 45 -0.93 9.12 5.63
C ALA A 45 0.47 9.71 5.35
N ALA A 46 1.16 9.16 4.36
CA ALA A 46 2.43 9.67 3.87
C ALA A 46 2.19 10.79 2.85
N THR A 47 2.53 12.02 3.21
CA THR A 47 2.24 13.22 2.42
C THR A 47 3.45 13.78 1.66
N GLY A 48 4.52 13.01 1.54
CA GLY A 48 5.80 13.42 0.94
C GLY A 48 6.74 14.05 1.97
N ALA A 49 6.34 15.09 2.65
CA ALA A 49 7.14 15.80 3.65
C ALA A 49 6.87 15.39 5.10
N ALA A 50 5.77 14.71 5.36
CA ALA A 50 5.36 14.31 6.71
C ALA A 50 4.47 13.07 6.70
N LEU A 51 4.57 12.28 7.76
CA LEU A 51 3.57 11.27 8.13
C LEU A 51 2.52 11.93 9.03
N VAL A 52 1.27 11.93 8.60
CA VAL A 52 0.14 12.51 9.34
C VAL A 52 -0.74 11.39 9.87
N ALA A 53 -0.80 11.22 11.19
CA ALA A 53 -1.78 10.35 11.84
C ALA A 53 -3.11 11.08 12.01
N PHE A 54 -4.21 10.45 11.67
CA PHE A 54 -5.55 10.97 11.92
C PHE A 54 -6.48 9.91 12.51
N ASP A 55 -7.45 10.37 13.28
CA ASP A 55 -8.51 9.53 13.85
C ASP A 55 -9.53 9.18 12.76
N PRO A 56 -9.69 7.89 12.39
CA PRO A 56 -10.62 7.48 11.34
C PRO A 56 -12.10 7.69 11.70
N SER A 57 -12.43 7.90 12.98
CA SER A 57 -13.81 8.17 13.39
C SER A 57 -14.29 9.56 12.97
N ASN A 58 -13.38 10.53 12.85
CA ASN A 58 -13.72 11.93 12.61
C ASN A 58 -12.82 12.64 11.58
N GLY A 59 -11.73 12.01 11.13
CA GLY A 59 -10.79 12.53 10.12
C GLY A 59 -9.82 13.59 10.65
N LYS A 60 -9.80 13.86 11.98
CA LYS A 60 -8.94 14.90 12.56
C LYS A 60 -7.50 14.41 12.69
N PRO A 61 -6.51 15.17 12.24
CA PRO A 61 -5.11 14.92 12.53
C PRO A 61 -4.86 14.92 14.05
N VAL A 62 -4.15 13.91 14.54
CA VAL A 62 -3.82 13.73 15.95
C VAL A 62 -2.31 13.80 16.20
N HIS A 63 -1.51 13.50 15.19
CA HIS A 63 -0.06 13.55 15.27
C HIS A 63 0.57 13.78 13.90
N THR A 64 1.74 14.43 13.86
CA THR A 64 2.48 14.66 12.61
C THR A 64 3.97 14.47 12.89
N LEU A 65 4.62 13.67 12.04
CA LEU A 65 6.05 13.44 12.05
C LEU A 65 6.66 14.07 10.79
N ALA A 66 7.55 15.04 10.98
CA ALA A 66 8.28 15.67 9.88
C ALA A 66 9.43 14.76 9.42
N VAL A 67 9.10 13.76 8.63
CA VAL A 67 10.03 12.78 8.07
C VAL A 67 9.77 12.62 6.57
N PRO A 68 10.80 12.39 5.74
CA PRO A 68 10.61 12.07 4.32
C PRO A 68 9.73 10.82 4.16
N CYS A 69 8.75 10.88 3.28
CA CYS A 69 7.79 9.79 3.09
C CYS A 69 7.26 9.75 1.63
N ASP A 70 8.16 9.34 0.73
CA ASP A 70 7.95 9.45 -0.71
C ASP A 70 7.06 8.35 -1.28
N ALA A 71 6.87 7.25 -0.55
CA ALA A 71 6.11 6.08 -0.99
C ALA A 71 5.43 5.37 0.19
N GLY A 72 5.26 4.06 0.11
CA GLY A 72 4.53 3.24 1.05
C GLY A 72 5.01 3.34 2.50
N THR A 73 4.07 3.21 3.42
CA THR A 73 4.29 3.11 4.87
C THR A 73 3.63 1.84 5.39
N ALA A 74 4.17 1.27 6.48
CA ALA A 74 3.62 0.10 7.16
C ALA A 74 3.83 0.21 8.68
N PHE A 75 3.08 -0.58 9.46
CA PHE A 75 3.21 -0.64 10.92
C PHE A 75 3.45 -2.07 11.38
N ASP A 76 4.50 -2.30 12.18
CA ASP A 76 4.90 -3.65 12.64
C ASP A 76 4.28 -4.06 13.99
N GLY A 77 3.29 -3.29 14.47
CA GLY A 77 2.71 -3.43 15.80
C GLY A 77 3.39 -2.56 16.87
N THR A 78 4.54 -1.95 16.55
CA THR A 78 5.31 -1.10 17.47
C THR A 78 5.91 0.11 16.76
N HIS A 79 6.39 -0.05 15.54
CA HIS A 79 7.12 0.97 14.79
C HIS A 79 6.49 1.17 13.41
N LEU A 80 6.66 2.38 12.90
CA LEU A 80 6.40 2.66 11.49
C LEU A 80 7.62 2.27 10.66
N TRP A 81 7.33 1.77 9.47
CA TRP A 81 8.30 1.56 8.40
C TRP A 81 7.92 2.47 7.25
N GLN A 82 8.88 3.20 6.72
CA GLN A 82 8.63 4.23 5.71
C GLN A 82 9.64 4.14 4.58
N ILE A 83 9.15 4.06 3.36
CA ILE A 83 9.99 4.19 2.17
C ILE A 83 10.33 5.67 1.97
N ALA A 84 11.61 5.98 1.93
CA ALA A 84 12.15 7.29 1.65
C ALA A 84 13.34 7.16 0.68
N GLU A 85 13.18 7.66 -0.54
CA GLU A 85 14.17 7.50 -1.61
C GLU A 85 14.49 6.02 -1.89
N ALA A 86 15.76 5.63 -1.73
CA ALA A 86 16.25 4.26 -1.99
C ALA A 86 16.38 3.42 -0.71
N ARG A 87 15.73 3.80 0.39
CA ARG A 87 15.80 3.10 1.68
C ARG A 87 14.43 2.95 2.32
N ILE A 88 14.35 2.07 3.29
CA ILE A 88 13.21 1.92 4.19
C ILE A 88 13.68 2.21 5.59
N ASP A 89 13.11 3.23 6.21
CA ASP A 89 13.42 3.66 7.56
C ASP A 89 12.44 3.04 8.57
N LYS A 90 12.97 2.45 9.65
CA LYS A 90 12.21 2.07 10.84
C LYS A 90 12.12 3.25 11.77
N ILE A 91 10.92 3.71 12.11
CA ILE A 91 10.66 4.97 12.78
C ILE A 91 9.89 4.75 14.09
N ASP A 92 10.32 5.41 15.15
CA ASP A 92 9.53 5.52 16.38
C ASP A 92 8.29 6.41 16.12
N PRO A 93 7.06 5.88 16.27
CA PRO A 93 5.85 6.61 15.89
C PRO A 93 5.52 7.80 16.81
N ARG A 94 6.18 7.93 17.96
CA ARG A 94 5.96 9.05 18.88
C ARG A 94 6.88 10.23 18.61
N SER A 95 8.13 9.93 18.27
CA SER A 95 9.18 10.96 18.13
C SER A 95 9.60 11.26 16.70
N GLY A 96 9.26 10.39 15.74
CA GLY A 96 9.77 10.46 14.37
C GLY A 96 11.23 10.05 14.22
N LYS A 97 11.86 9.58 15.30
CA LYS A 97 13.28 9.17 15.27
C LYS A 97 13.46 7.92 14.41
N VAL A 98 14.38 7.99 13.45
CA VAL A 98 14.82 6.82 12.68
C VAL A 98 15.67 5.93 13.60
N LEU A 99 15.24 4.70 13.78
CA LEU A 99 15.89 3.69 14.64
C LEU A 99 16.81 2.78 13.86
N ALA A 100 16.47 2.49 12.61
CA ALA A 100 17.25 1.68 11.67
C ALA A 100 16.86 2.04 10.24
N SER A 101 17.71 1.70 9.28
CA SER A 101 17.45 1.84 7.86
C SER A 101 17.96 0.63 7.12
N ILE A 102 17.21 0.16 6.13
CA ILE A 102 17.59 -0.92 5.22
C ILE A 102 17.47 -0.44 3.76
N PRO A 103 18.18 -1.07 2.81
CA PRO A 103 17.98 -0.78 1.40
C PRO A 103 16.56 -1.11 0.95
N ALA A 104 15.94 -0.23 0.16
CA ALA A 104 14.70 -0.53 -0.54
C ALA A 104 14.97 -1.34 -1.82
N PRO A 105 14.17 -2.37 -2.14
CA PRO A 105 14.47 -3.30 -3.24
C PRO A 105 14.47 -2.65 -4.63
N GLY A 106 13.72 -1.58 -4.81
CA GLY A 106 13.58 -0.88 -6.08
C GLY A 106 14.48 0.34 -6.24
N ALA A 107 15.35 0.63 -5.27
CA ALA A 107 16.31 1.74 -5.33
C ALA A 107 15.65 3.09 -5.72
N GLY A 108 14.48 3.41 -5.14
CA GLY A 108 13.71 4.63 -5.40
C GLY A 108 12.56 4.46 -6.40
N THR A 109 12.23 3.23 -6.81
CA THR A 109 11.07 2.93 -7.66
C THR A 109 9.98 2.15 -6.94
N ASP A 110 10.11 2.04 -5.61
CA ASP A 110 9.17 1.37 -4.74
C ASP A 110 7.89 2.19 -4.56
N SER A 111 6.76 1.52 -4.26
CA SER A 111 5.45 2.15 -4.15
C SER A 111 4.77 1.82 -2.82
N GLY A 112 3.89 0.80 -2.77
CA GLY A 112 3.20 0.41 -1.55
C GLY A 112 4.07 -0.46 -0.63
N MET A 113 3.73 -0.50 0.66
CA MET A 113 4.39 -1.37 1.63
C MET A 113 3.41 -1.88 2.68
N ALA A 114 3.59 -3.14 3.11
CA ALA A 114 2.86 -3.75 4.22
C ALA A 114 3.81 -4.52 5.14
N TRP A 115 3.38 -4.69 6.39
CA TRP A 115 4.02 -5.60 7.34
C TRP A 115 3.18 -6.85 7.53
N ALA A 116 3.76 -8.02 7.32
CA ALA A 116 3.09 -9.29 7.58
C ALA A 116 4.08 -10.40 7.91
N GLU A 117 3.73 -11.25 8.85
CA GLU A 117 4.48 -12.48 9.18
C GLU A 117 5.97 -12.25 9.43
N GLY A 118 6.31 -11.12 10.10
CA GLY A 118 7.69 -10.76 10.42
C GLY A 118 8.50 -10.26 9.22
N SER A 119 7.86 -9.94 8.10
CA SER A 119 8.49 -9.46 6.86
C SER A 119 7.84 -8.18 6.37
N LEU A 120 8.55 -7.43 5.54
CA LEU A 120 8.01 -6.35 4.75
C LEU A 120 7.62 -6.85 3.34
N TRP A 121 6.47 -6.41 2.85
CA TRP A 121 6.03 -6.62 1.48
C TRP A 121 6.05 -5.29 0.75
N VAL A 122 6.86 -5.17 -0.29
CA VAL A 122 7.16 -3.91 -0.97
C VAL A 122 6.77 -4.01 -2.44
N GLY A 123 5.89 -3.11 -2.86
CA GLY A 123 5.47 -2.98 -4.25
C GLY A 123 6.47 -2.15 -5.06
N GLN A 124 6.69 -2.55 -6.32
CA GLN A 124 7.41 -1.77 -7.31
C GLN A 124 6.45 -1.36 -8.43
N TYR A 125 6.27 -0.06 -8.60
CA TYR A 125 5.26 0.49 -9.51
C TYR A 125 5.44 0.01 -10.95
N ARG A 126 6.48 0.47 -11.63
CA ARG A 126 6.71 0.20 -13.06
C ARG A 126 7.18 -1.21 -13.36
N GLN A 127 7.86 -1.85 -12.41
CA GLN A 127 8.35 -3.22 -12.54
C GLN A 127 7.24 -4.24 -12.34
N ARG A 128 6.06 -3.80 -11.85
CA ARG A 128 4.89 -4.66 -11.63
C ARG A 128 5.22 -5.87 -10.76
N LYS A 129 5.93 -5.62 -9.64
CA LYS A 129 6.39 -6.65 -8.71
C LYS A 129 6.01 -6.31 -7.27
N ILE A 130 5.90 -7.34 -6.46
CA ILE A 130 5.80 -7.24 -5.03
C ILE A 130 6.89 -8.13 -4.45
N HIS A 131 7.77 -7.56 -3.62
CA HIS A 131 8.83 -8.29 -2.96
C HIS A 131 8.51 -8.49 -1.48
N GLN A 132 8.63 -9.72 -1.00
CA GLN A 132 8.78 -10.00 0.41
C GLN A 132 10.25 -9.82 0.75
N ILE A 133 10.57 -9.00 1.75
CA ILE A 133 11.94 -8.70 2.15
C ILE A 133 12.18 -8.93 3.64
N ASP A 134 13.42 -9.27 3.98
CA ASP A 134 13.89 -9.39 5.35
C ASP A 134 14.02 -7.98 5.96
N PRO A 135 13.31 -7.66 7.05
CA PRO A 135 13.35 -6.34 7.67
C PRO A 135 14.66 -6.01 8.39
N THR A 136 15.58 -6.97 8.50
CA THR A 136 16.88 -6.75 9.15
C THR A 136 17.94 -6.24 8.20
N ASN A 137 17.82 -6.55 6.89
CA ASN A 137 18.88 -6.27 5.91
C ASN A 137 18.37 -5.88 4.51
N GLY A 138 17.07 -5.97 4.24
CA GLY A 138 16.45 -5.66 2.94
C GLY A 138 16.59 -6.76 1.89
N ALA A 139 17.09 -7.96 2.24
CA ALA A 139 17.22 -9.07 1.29
C ALA A 139 15.86 -9.53 0.77
N ILE A 140 15.76 -9.71 -0.55
CA ILE A 140 14.54 -10.23 -1.18
C ILE A 140 14.42 -11.72 -0.87
N LEU A 141 13.33 -12.10 -0.20
CA LEU A 141 12.98 -13.48 0.14
C LEU A 141 12.09 -14.12 -0.92
N ARG A 142 11.20 -13.34 -1.52
CA ARG A 142 10.25 -13.78 -2.55
C ARG A 142 9.88 -12.61 -3.46
N THR A 143 9.49 -12.94 -4.68
CA THR A 143 8.93 -11.98 -5.65
C THR A 143 7.64 -12.53 -6.24
N ILE A 144 6.61 -11.69 -6.29
CA ILE A 144 5.35 -11.94 -6.98
C ILE A 144 5.25 -10.93 -8.13
N GLU A 145 4.86 -11.40 -9.31
CA GLU A 145 4.62 -10.54 -10.47
C GLU A 145 3.15 -10.13 -10.56
N SER A 146 2.90 -8.89 -10.94
CA SER A 146 1.58 -8.35 -11.27
C SER A 146 1.49 -8.06 -12.77
N ASP A 147 0.30 -8.18 -13.33
CA ASP A 147 0.04 -7.79 -14.72
C ASP A 147 -0.19 -6.27 -14.90
N ARG A 148 -0.30 -5.52 -13.77
CA ARG A 148 -0.51 -4.07 -13.73
C ARG A 148 0.50 -3.37 -12.81
N PHE A 149 0.58 -2.04 -12.91
CA PHE A 149 1.41 -1.23 -12.01
C PHE A 149 0.93 -1.38 -10.56
N VAL A 150 1.84 -1.75 -9.65
CA VAL A 150 1.55 -1.91 -8.22
C VAL A 150 1.65 -0.55 -7.53
N THR A 151 0.58 -0.13 -6.84
CA THR A 151 0.52 1.19 -6.19
C THR A 151 0.41 1.13 -4.68
N GLY A 152 -0.27 0.13 -4.14
CA GLY A 152 -0.44 -0.11 -2.70
C GLY A 152 -0.32 -1.58 -2.38
N VAL A 153 0.04 -1.93 -1.15
CA VAL A 153 0.14 -3.32 -0.67
C VAL A 153 -0.36 -3.37 0.76
N THR A 154 -1.18 -4.37 1.10
CA THR A 154 -1.58 -4.69 2.47
C THR A 154 -1.73 -6.19 2.68
N TRP A 155 -1.78 -6.59 3.94
CA TRP A 155 -1.99 -7.98 4.34
C TRP A 155 -3.10 -8.06 5.38
N VAL A 156 -4.11 -8.87 5.10
CA VAL A 156 -5.24 -9.10 6.02
C VAL A 156 -5.81 -10.50 5.86
N ASP A 157 -6.19 -11.13 6.96
CA ASP A 157 -6.78 -12.49 7.03
C ASP A 157 -5.92 -13.54 6.31
N GLY A 158 -4.60 -13.46 6.47
CA GLY A 158 -3.67 -14.40 5.83
C GLY A 158 -3.54 -14.24 4.31
N ALA A 159 -4.02 -13.13 3.75
CA ALA A 159 -4.00 -12.86 2.31
C ALA A 159 -3.28 -11.56 1.97
N LEU A 160 -2.52 -11.60 0.89
CA LEU A 160 -1.90 -10.42 0.30
C LEU A 160 -2.90 -9.72 -0.62
N TRP A 161 -3.09 -8.43 -0.38
CA TRP A 161 -3.84 -7.54 -1.25
C TRP A 161 -2.92 -6.47 -1.80
N HIS A 162 -3.15 -6.08 -3.05
CA HIS A 162 -2.46 -4.96 -3.63
C HIS A 162 -3.38 -4.09 -4.47
N ALA A 163 -3.08 -2.81 -4.51
CA ALA A 163 -3.74 -1.87 -5.40
C ALA A 163 -2.95 -1.73 -6.71
N THR A 164 -3.67 -1.41 -7.77
CA THR A 164 -3.08 -1.12 -9.07
C THR A 164 -3.58 0.21 -9.61
N GLY A 165 -2.78 0.82 -10.52
CA GLY A 165 -3.18 2.03 -11.22
C GLY A 165 -2.64 1.99 -12.64
N GLU A 166 -3.53 1.99 -13.65
CA GLU A 166 -3.14 1.99 -15.05
C GLU A 166 -4.23 2.59 -15.94
N ALA A 167 -3.86 3.45 -16.87
CA ALA A 167 -4.78 4.09 -17.83
C ALA A 167 -5.96 4.83 -17.16
N GLY A 168 -5.70 5.49 -16.02
CA GLY A 168 -6.72 6.24 -15.28
C GLY A 168 -7.70 5.37 -14.47
N GLN A 169 -7.47 4.07 -14.41
CA GLN A 169 -8.28 3.14 -13.63
C GLN A 169 -7.46 2.51 -12.52
N SER A 170 -8.09 2.32 -11.36
CA SER A 170 -7.51 1.62 -10.21
C SER A 170 -8.38 0.45 -9.78
N ASP A 171 -7.75 -0.59 -9.28
CA ASP A 171 -8.42 -1.70 -8.62
C ASP A 171 -7.59 -2.22 -7.43
N ILE A 172 -8.26 -2.92 -6.52
CA ILE A 172 -7.65 -3.60 -5.37
C ILE A 172 -7.83 -5.08 -5.58
N ARG A 173 -6.77 -5.88 -5.42
CA ARG A 173 -6.72 -7.28 -5.79
C ARG A 173 -6.21 -8.15 -4.65
N ARG A 174 -6.90 -9.26 -4.42
CA ARG A 174 -6.42 -10.34 -3.55
C ARG A 174 -5.61 -11.34 -4.37
N LEU A 175 -4.43 -11.67 -3.89
CA LEU A 175 -3.54 -12.61 -4.55
C LEU A 175 -3.43 -13.95 -3.82
N GLN A 176 -3.30 -15.00 -4.59
CA GLN A 176 -2.69 -16.22 -4.11
C GLN A 176 -1.17 -16.02 -4.05
N VAL A 177 -0.62 -16.04 -2.85
CA VAL A 177 0.78 -15.64 -2.59
C VAL A 177 1.80 -16.54 -3.31
N ASP A 178 1.51 -17.82 -3.44
CA ASP A 178 2.45 -18.78 -4.06
C ASP A 178 2.47 -18.72 -5.59
N THR A 179 1.35 -18.33 -6.21
CA THR A 179 1.21 -18.34 -7.68
C THR A 179 1.13 -16.94 -8.29
N GLY A 180 0.82 -15.92 -7.50
CA GLY A 180 0.50 -14.57 -7.98
C GLY A 180 -0.84 -14.46 -8.69
N GLU A 181 -1.68 -15.51 -8.62
CA GLU A 181 -3.01 -15.50 -9.21
C GLU A 181 -3.93 -14.51 -8.52
N VAL A 182 -4.69 -13.73 -9.31
CA VAL A 182 -5.69 -12.80 -8.79
C VAL A 182 -6.97 -13.58 -8.47
N LEU A 183 -7.29 -13.68 -7.18
CA LEU A 183 -8.46 -14.41 -6.68
C LEU A 183 -9.71 -13.54 -6.63
N GLU A 184 -9.53 -12.24 -6.42
CA GLU A 184 -10.61 -11.28 -6.22
C GLU A 184 -10.17 -9.89 -6.64
N ARG A 185 -11.11 -9.08 -7.12
CA ARG A 185 -10.85 -7.71 -7.57
C ARG A 185 -11.98 -6.77 -7.16
N LEU A 186 -11.61 -5.66 -6.52
CA LEU A 186 -12.47 -4.51 -6.29
C LEU A 186 -12.13 -3.44 -7.32
N GLN A 187 -13.06 -3.13 -8.22
CA GLN A 187 -12.90 -2.04 -9.17
C GLN A 187 -13.21 -0.72 -8.49
N MET A 188 -12.25 0.19 -8.43
CA MET A 188 -12.44 1.53 -7.88
C MET A 188 -13.37 2.36 -8.79
N PRO A 189 -14.11 3.33 -8.22
CA PRO A 189 -14.86 4.30 -9.02
C PRO A 189 -13.92 5.06 -9.97
N ASP A 190 -14.47 5.50 -11.09
CA ASP A 190 -13.75 6.36 -12.02
C ASP A 190 -13.22 7.61 -11.30
N ASN A 191 -12.01 8.03 -11.67
CA ASN A 191 -11.31 9.19 -11.10
C ASN A 191 -10.82 9.04 -9.64
N ILE A 192 -10.92 7.86 -9.03
CA ILE A 192 -10.27 7.57 -7.75
C ILE A 192 -9.06 6.68 -8.00
N GLY A 193 -7.87 7.28 -7.88
CA GLY A 193 -6.60 6.56 -7.87
C GLY A 193 -6.36 5.90 -6.52
N VAL A 194 -5.51 4.86 -6.49
CA VAL A 194 -5.03 4.27 -5.24
C VAL A 194 -3.51 4.29 -5.24
N SER A 195 -2.90 5.09 -4.36
CA SER A 195 -1.44 5.26 -4.22
C SER A 195 -0.85 4.56 -2.99
N GLY A 196 -1.70 4.15 -2.05
CA GLY A 196 -1.35 3.39 -0.86
C GLY A 196 -2.55 2.56 -0.44
N LEU A 197 -2.32 1.46 0.26
CA LEU A 197 -3.38 0.55 0.68
C LEU A 197 -3.04 -0.03 2.05
N GLU A 198 -4.00 0.05 2.98
CA GLU A 198 -3.91 -0.62 4.28
C GLU A 198 -5.28 -1.11 4.73
N SER A 199 -5.31 -2.20 5.50
CA SER A 199 -6.53 -2.71 6.13
C SER A 199 -6.62 -2.27 7.60
N ASP A 200 -7.84 -2.02 8.08
CA ASP A 200 -8.10 -1.85 9.52
C ASP A 200 -8.11 -3.18 10.30
N GLY A 201 -7.85 -4.30 9.60
CA GLY A 201 -8.01 -5.65 10.14
C GLY A 201 -9.48 -6.10 10.27
N GLY A 202 -10.42 -5.22 9.93
CA GLY A 202 -11.88 -5.41 10.01
C GLY A 202 -12.57 -5.31 8.64
N GLU A 203 -13.45 -4.35 8.51
CA GLU A 203 -14.33 -4.22 7.33
C GLU A 203 -13.81 -3.22 6.29
N LEU A 204 -12.71 -2.49 6.55
CA LEU A 204 -12.27 -1.40 5.71
C LEU A 204 -10.86 -1.59 5.15
N PHE A 205 -10.69 -1.09 3.92
CA PHE A 205 -9.41 -0.68 3.40
C PHE A 205 -9.30 0.84 3.45
N TYR A 206 -8.13 1.36 3.83
CA TYR A 206 -7.75 2.76 3.65
C TYR A 206 -6.88 2.87 2.41
N CYS A 207 -7.29 3.73 1.50
CA CYS A 207 -6.66 3.92 0.19
C CYS A 207 -6.16 5.36 0.06
N GLY A 208 -4.88 5.57 -0.19
CA GLY A 208 -4.37 6.89 -0.56
C GLY A 208 -4.82 7.25 -1.98
N GLY A 209 -5.33 8.45 -2.18
CA GLY A 209 -5.86 8.92 -3.47
C GLY A 209 -4.80 9.50 -4.42
N GLY A 210 -3.52 9.44 -4.06
CA GLY A 210 -2.45 10.04 -4.88
C GLY A 210 -2.55 11.56 -4.93
N ASP A 211 -2.65 12.10 -6.14
CA ASP A 211 -2.58 13.54 -6.42
C ASP A 211 -3.81 14.34 -5.97
N ASP A 212 -4.81 13.73 -5.35
CA ASP A 212 -5.95 14.44 -4.78
C ASP A 212 -5.80 14.79 -3.29
N GLY A 213 -4.72 14.34 -2.65
CA GLY A 213 -4.40 14.60 -1.26
C GLY A 213 -5.36 13.98 -0.24
N ARG A 214 -6.14 12.98 -0.64
CA ARG A 214 -7.18 12.34 0.18
C ARG A 214 -6.84 10.90 0.55
N VAL A 215 -7.49 10.42 1.61
CA VAL A 215 -7.55 9.00 1.94
C VAL A 215 -9.01 8.56 1.87
N TYR A 216 -9.28 7.44 1.23
CA TYR A 216 -10.59 6.85 1.07
C TYR A 216 -10.73 5.61 1.93
N ALA A 217 -11.81 5.51 2.71
CA ALA A 217 -12.20 4.25 3.32
C ALA A 217 -13.11 3.48 2.36
N VAL A 218 -12.68 2.28 2.01
CA VAL A 218 -13.34 1.40 1.05
C VAL A 218 -13.75 0.13 1.78
N LYS A 219 -14.99 -0.31 1.57
CA LYS A 219 -15.50 -1.52 2.18
C LYS A 219 -14.76 -2.76 1.65
N ARG A 220 -14.25 -3.57 2.56
CA ARG A 220 -13.60 -4.83 2.23
C ARG A 220 -14.66 -5.90 1.91
N PRO A 221 -14.49 -6.74 0.87
CA PRO A 221 -15.38 -7.88 0.62
C PRO A 221 -15.27 -8.89 1.76
N ARG A 222 -16.36 -9.57 2.04
CA ARG A 222 -16.45 -10.63 3.06
C ARG A 222 -16.19 -12.00 2.47
#